data_045babff26a588c6fe21ea6cb907a91b
#
_entry.id   045babff26a588c6fe21ea6cb907a91b
#
_cell.length_a   1.000
_cell.length_b   1.000
_cell.length_c   1.000
_cell.angle_alpha   90.00
_cell.angle_beta   90.00
_cell.angle_gamma   90.00
#
_symmetry.space_group_name_H-M   'P 1'
#
loop_
_entity.id
_entity.type
_entity.pdbx_description
1 polymer ?
#
loop_
_entity_poly.entity_id
_entity_poly.type
_entity_poly.pdbx_seq_one_letter_code
_entity_poly.pdbx_strand_id
1 'polypeptide(L)'
;VCSSDLSMICLYWNIGRAILKKQEEGWGAKVIDRMAKDLKDAFPEMSGFSPRNIKYMRKFAESWPDFEIVQRGVAQIPWRTNISLMDKLKDEESRIWYAHKAIKNGWSKTILDLQIESKLMERSGKSVNNFPAALPPVDSDMVNQVFIDPYLFDFLGTDMPRREVEIES
;
A
#
# COMPACT_ATOMS: atom_id res chain seq x y z
N VAL A 1 -5.04 12.23 4.85
CA VAL A 1 -5.15 11.04 4.00
C VAL A 1 -6.54 10.96 3.42
N CYS A 2 -6.63 10.85 2.12
CA CYS A 2 -7.90 10.69 1.44
C CYS A 2 -8.46 9.27 1.68
N SER A 3 -9.75 9.15 1.98
CA SER A 3 -10.40 7.84 2.14
C SER A 3 -10.29 6.94 0.91
N SER A 4 -10.14 7.53 -0.27
CA SER A 4 -9.91 6.82 -1.52
C SER A 4 -8.56 6.09 -1.57
N ASP A 5 -7.50 6.68 -1.03
CA ASP A 5 -6.18 6.03 -0.95
C ASP A 5 -6.21 4.80 -0.03
N LEU A 6 -6.88 4.92 1.09
CA LEU A 6 -7.06 3.83 2.05
C LEU A 6 -7.67 2.60 1.39
N SER A 7 -8.72 2.79 0.61
CA SER A 7 -9.41 1.67 -0.05
C SER A 7 -8.66 1.06 -1.19
N MET A 8 -7.98 1.89 -1.95
CA MET A 8 -7.14 1.43 -3.04
C MET A 8 -6.06 0.49 -2.50
N ILE A 9 -5.42 0.88 -1.42
CA ILE A 9 -4.35 0.08 -0.82
C ILE A 9 -4.89 -1.19 -0.19
N CYS A 10 -6.05 -1.15 0.45
CA CYS A 10 -6.75 -2.34 0.93
C CYS A 10 -7.14 -3.28 -0.22
N LEU A 11 -7.62 -2.74 -1.34
CA LEU A 11 -7.90 -3.53 -2.54
C LEU A 11 -6.64 -4.20 -3.08
N TYR A 12 -5.53 -3.49 -3.15
CA TYR A 12 -4.25 -4.04 -3.60
C TYR A 12 -3.76 -5.16 -2.69
N TRP A 13 -3.94 -5.00 -1.39
CA TRP A 13 -3.63 -6.05 -0.44
C TRP A 13 -4.48 -7.31 -0.68
N ASN A 14 -5.77 -7.14 -0.89
CA ASN A 14 -6.68 -8.26 -1.19
C ASN A 14 -6.31 -8.98 -2.49
N ILE A 15 -5.97 -8.23 -3.54
CA ILE A 15 -5.46 -8.81 -4.79
C ILE A 15 -4.16 -9.57 -4.53
N GLY A 16 -3.24 -9.00 -3.80
CA GLY A 16 -2.00 -9.65 -3.43
C GLY A 16 -2.20 -10.95 -2.64
N ARG A 17 -3.12 -10.97 -1.69
CA ARG A 17 -3.50 -12.18 -0.93
C ARG A 17 -4.12 -13.23 -1.82
N ALA A 18 -4.97 -12.87 -2.74
CA ALA A 18 -5.56 -13.79 -3.70
C ALA A 18 -4.49 -14.45 -4.60
N ILE A 19 -3.48 -13.69 -5.01
CA ILE A 19 -2.34 -14.21 -5.78
C ILE A 19 -1.54 -15.20 -4.95
N LEU A 20 -1.19 -14.85 -3.72
CA LEU A 20 -0.44 -15.73 -2.82
C LEU A 20 -1.17 -17.05 -2.59
N LYS A 21 -2.49 -16.99 -2.34
CA LYS A 21 -3.32 -18.17 -2.17
C LYS A 21 -3.30 -19.06 -3.41
N LYS A 22 -3.45 -18.48 -4.61
CA LYS A 22 -3.40 -19.26 -5.86
C LYS A 22 -2.03 -19.87 -6.12
N GLN A 23 -0.95 -19.19 -5.73
CA GLN A 23 0.40 -19.74 -5.83
C GLN A 23 0.61 -20.92 -4.88
N GLU A 24 0.04 -20.88 -3.68
CA GLU A 24 0.02 -22.02 -2.75
C GLU A 24 -0.74 -23.23 -3.32
N GLU A 25 -1.80 -22.97 -4.10
CA GLU A 25 -2.59 -23.98 -4.82
C GLU A 25 -1.86 -24.55 -6.07
N GLY A 26 -0.65 -24.11 -6.37
CA GLY A 26 0.18 -24.64 -7.46
C GLY A 26 0.09 -23.87 -8.79
N TRP A 27 -0.49 -22.71 -8.80
CA TRP A 27 -0.67 -21.86 -10.00
C TRP A 27 0.60 -21.08 -10.37
N GLY A 28 1.71 -21.43 -10.24
CA GLY A 28 2.97 -20.87 -10.72
C GLY A 28 3.02 -19.36 -11.03
N ALA A 29 4.11 -18.91 -11.65
CA ALA A 29 4.33 -17.49 -11.98
C ALA A 29 3.33 -16.90 -12.99
N LYS A 30 2.71 -17.72 -13.79
CA LYS A 30 1.73 -17.29 -14.82
C LYS A 30 0.42 -16.75 -14.23
N VAL A 31 0.18 -16.96 -12.94
CA VAL A 31 -1.01 -16.41 -12.26
C VAL A 31 -1.07 -14.88 -12.33
N ILE A 32 0.08 -14.22 -12.26
CA ILE A 32 0.17 -12.75 -12.30
C ILE A 32 -0.24 -12.22 -13.66
N ASP A 33 0.28 -12.82 -14.74
CA ASP A 33 -0.03 -12.39 -16.10
C ASP A 33 -1.51 -12.65 -16.44
N ARG A 34 -2.04 -13.78 -16.01
CA ARG A 34 -3.45 -14.12 -16.17
C ARG A 34 -4.35 -13.17 -15.41
N MET A 35 -4.03 -12.90 -14.15
CA MET A 35 -4.79 -11.95 -13.32
C MET A 35 -4.73 -10.53 -13.88
N ALA A 36 -3.57 -10.10 -14.37
CA ALA A 36 -3.42 -8.80 -15.03
C ALA A 36 -4.34 -8.67 -16.25
N LYS A 37 -4.42 -9.73 -17.06
CA LYS A 37 -5.32 -9.78 -18.21
C LYS A 37 -6.78 -9.75 -17.78
N ASP A 38 -7.16 -10.61 -16.83
CA ASP A 38 -8.54 -10.72 -16.35
C ASP A 38 -9.02 -9.39 -15.73
N LEU A 39 -8.16 -8.71 -14.97
CA LEU A 39 -8.47 -7.40 -14.40
C LEU A 39 -8.60 -6.31 -15.46
N LYS A 40 -7.74 -6.31 -16.47
CA LYS A 40 -7.85 -5.38 -17.60
C LYS A 40 -9.11 -5.61 -18.42
N ASP A 41 -9.48 -6.86 -18.63
CA ASP A 41 -10.69 -7.23 -19.40
C ASP A 41 -11.96 -6.88 -18.61
N ALA A 42 -11.94 -7.07 -17.29
CA ALA A 42 -13.05 -6.72 -16.41
C ALA A 42 -13.20 -5.20 -16.19
N PHE A 43 -12.07 -4.49 -16.18
CA PHE A 43 -12.01 -3.05 -15.89
C PHE A 43 -11.12 -2.33 -16.91
N PRO A 44 -11.55 -2.23 -18.19
CA PRO A 44 -10.71 -1.70 -19.25
C PRO A 44 -10.35 -0.22 -19.10
N GLU A 45 -11.13 0.53 -18.33
CA GLU A 45 -10.90 1.95 -18.04
C GLU A 45 -9.93 2.20 -16.90
N MET A 46 -9.56 1.13 -16.17
CA MET A 46 -8.67 1.26 -15.03
C MET A 46 -7.24 1.01 -15.44
N SER A 47 -6.39 1.92 -15.06
CA SER A 47 -4.94 1.76 -15.08
C SER A 47 -4.45 1.26 -13.72
N GLY A 48 -3.33 0.56 -13.69
CA GLY A 48 -2.75 0.06 -12.44
C GLY A 48 -2.82 -1.46 -12.28
N PHE A 49 -3.42 -2.16 -13.21
CA PHE A 49 -3.38 -3.61 -13.29
C PHE A 49 -2.32 -4.12 -14.27
N SER A 50 -1.20 -3.39 -14.38
CA SER A 50 -0.03 -3.89 -15.09
C SER A 50 0.57 -5.08 -14.34
N PRO A 51 1.19 -6.04 -15.02
CA PRO A 51 1.88 -7.15 -14.36
C PRO A 51 2.89 -6.70 -13.31
N ARG A 52 3.60 -5.61 -13.58
CA ARG A 52 4.55 -5.02 -12.64
C ARG A 52 3.87 -4.56 -11.34
N ASN A 53 2.76 -3.83 -11.47
CA ASN A 53 2.05 -3.33 -10.29
C ASN A 53 1.39 -4.46 -9.50
N ILE A 54 0.88 -5.47 -10.19
CA ILE A 54 0.34 -6.68 -9.55
C ILE A 54 1.42 -7.46 -8.79
N LYS A 55 2.64 -7.49 -9.28
CA LYS A 55 3.78 -8.05 -8.53
C LYS A 55 4.03 -7.28 -7.24
N TYR A 56 3.89 -5.95 -7.27
CA TYR A 56 3.98 -5.14 -6.05
C TYR A 56 2.81 -5.38 -5.10
N MET A 57 1.61 -5.60 -5.60
CA MET A 57 0.46 -5.97 -4.76
C MET A 57 0.70 -7.30 -4.04
N ARG A 58 1.25 -8.29 -4.74
CA ARG A 58 1.66 -9.56 -4.14
C ARG A 58 2.73 -9.35 -3.06
N LYS A 59 3.79 -8.61 -3.40
CA LYS A 59 4.86 -8.28 -2.46
C LYS A 59 4.34 -7.52 -1.23
N PHE A 60 3.38 -6.64 -1.44
CA PHE A 60 2.72 -5.90 -0.37
C PHE A 60 1.96 -6.82 0.60
N ALA A 61 1.16 -7.74 0.08
CA ALA A 61 0.46 -8.72 0.90
C ALA A 61 1.41 -9.67 1.64
N GLU A 62 2.53 -10.03 1.02
CA GLU A 62 3.58 -10.85 1.63
C GLU A 62 4.33 -10.09 2.74
N SER A 63 4.60 -8.79 2.51
CA SER A 63 5.30 -7.93 3.47
C SER A 63 4.45 -7.54 4.68
N TRP A 64 3.15 -7.51 4.51
CA TRP A 64 2.17 -7.13 5.53
C TRP A 64 1.11 -8.21 5.66
N PRO A 65 1.40 -9.32 6.34
CA PRO A 65 0.46 -10.43 6.45
C PRO A 65 -0.77 -10.12 7.32
N ASP A 66 -0.66 -9.15 8.22
CA ASP A 66 -1.73 -8.72 9.08
C ASP A 66 -2.55 -7.59 8.46
N PHE A 67 -3.78 -7.90 8.06
CA PHE A 67 -4.69 -6.93 7.45
C PHE A 67 -5.07 -5.79 8.39
N GLU A 68 -5.12 -6.02 9.68
CA GLU A 68 -5.42 -4.97 10.65
C GLU A 68 -4.35 -3.88 10.66
N ILE A 69 -3.08 -4.27 10.58
CA ILE A 69 -1.97 -3.32 10.44
C ILE A 69 -2.07 -2.54 9.13
N VAL A 70 -2.41 -3.21 8.04
CA VAL A 70 -2.63 -2.55 6.75
C VAL A 70 -3.77 -1.54 6.84
N GLN A 71 -4.92 -1.97 7.31
CA GLN A 71 -6.13 -1.15 7.35
C GLN A 71 -6.00 0.07 8.26
N ARG A 72 -5.39 -0.10 9.42
CA ARG A 72 -5.24 0.95 10.44
C ARG A 72 -4.03 1.85 10.25
N GLY A 73 -3.04 1.41 9.50
CA GLY A 73 -1.76 2.11 9.41
C GLY A 73 -1.25 2.27 7.99
N VAL A 74 -0.75 1.20 7.40
CA VAL A 74 0.00 1.23 6.13
C VAL A 74 -0.85 1.73 4.96
N ALA A 75 -2.15 1.53 5.01
CA ALA A 75 -3.08 2.05 4.01
C ALA A 75 -3.17 3.59 4.01
N GLN A 76 -2.72 4.26 5.05
CA GLN A 76 -2.60 5.71 5.10
C GLN A 76 -1.37 6.25 4.35
N ILE A 77 -0.46 5.37 3.98
CA ILE A 77 0.76 5.72 3.24
C ILE A 77 0.45 5.60 1.74
N PRO A 78 0.80 6.62 0.92
CA PRO A 78 0.61 6.54 -0.53
C PRO A 78 1.26 5.30 -1.14
N TRP A 79 0.68 4.77 -2.23
CA TRP A 79 1.16 3.53 -2.84
C TRP A 79 2.64 3.57 -3.26
N ARG A 80 3.08 4.68 -3.84
CA ARG A 80 4.48 4.87 -4.21
C ARG A 80 5.43 4.85 -3.00
N THR A 81 4.99 5.39 -1.88
CA THR A 81 5.73 5.37 -0.62
C THR A 81 5.79 3.96 -0.06
N ASN A 82 4.70 3.20 -0.14
CA ASN A 82 4.69 1.78 0.21
C ASN A 82 5.64 0.95 -0.65
N ILE A 83 5.72 1.23 -1.94
CA ILE A 83 6.69 0.58 -2.84
C ILE A 83 8.12 0.85 -2.37
N SER A 84 8.45 2.09 -2.02
CA SER A 84 9.77 2.43 -1.48
C SER A 84 10.08 1.69 -0.18
N LEU A 85 9.13 1.58 0.73
CA LEU A 85 9.30 0.80 1.95
C LEU A 85 9.66 -0.66 1.65
N MET A 86 8.96 -1.28 0.71
CA MET A 86 9.19 -2.67 0.34
C MET A 86 10.50 -2.89 -0.42
N ASP A 87 10.91 -1.94 -1.24
CA ASP A 87 12.11 -2.09 -2.06
C ASP A 87 13.39 -1.78 -1.30
N LYS A 88 13.36 -0.77 -0.43
CA LYS A 88 14.54 -0.31 0.32
C LYS A 88 14.74 -1.04 1.65
N LEU A 89 13.68 -1.55 2.25
CA LEU A 89 13.70 -2.18 3.56
C LEU A 89 13.26 -3.65 3.45
N LYS A 90 14.19 -4.54 3.68
CA LYS A 90 13.96 -5.99 3.54
C LYS A 90 13.51 -6.65 4.84
N ASP A 91 13.98 -6.14 5.96
CA ASP A 91 13.61 -6.64 7.27
C ASP A 91 12.32 -6.00 7.76
N GLU A 92 11.52 -6.79 8.45
CA GLU A 92 10.20 -6.40 8.96
C GLU A 92 10.30 -5.29 10.00
N GLU A 93 11.26 -5.37 10.89
CA GLU A 93 11.47 -4.39 11.95
C GLU A 93 11.70 -2.99 11.40
N SER A 94 12.64 -2.84 10.46
CA SER A 94 12.92 -1.55 9.81
C SER A 94 11.72 -1.04 9.03
N ARG A 95 11.02 -1.92 8.33
CA ARG A 95 9.83 -1.55 7.55
C ARG A 95 8.73 -1.00 8.45
N ILE A 96 8.43 -1.66 9.57
CA ILE A 96 7.46 -1.20 10.56
C ILE A 96 7.88 0.14 11.15
N TRP A 97 9.13 0.29 11.52
CA TRP A 97 9.65 1.50 12.11
C TRP A 97 9.53 2.72 11.18
N TYR A 98 9.98 2.59 9.93
CA TYR A 98 9.88 3.66 8.94
C TYR A 98 8.43 3.93 8.52
N ALA A 99 7.58 2.92 8.43
CA ALA A 99 6.16 3.09 8.18
C ALA A 99 5.49 3.91 9.30
N HIS A 100 5.77 3.59 10.55
CA HIS A 100 5.27 4.34 11.71
C HIS A 100 5.72 5.81 11.67
N LYS A 101 6.99 6.06 11.38
CA LYS A 101 7.53 7.42 11.26
C LYS A 101 6.91 8.18 10.10
N ALA A 102 6.71 7.52 8.96
CA ALA A 102 6.07 8.13 7.79
C ALA A 102 4.62 8.53 8.09
N ILE A 103 3.86 7.69 8.78
CA ILE A 103 2.49 7.98 9.18
C ILE A 103 2.46 9.14 10.19
N LYS A 104 3.27 9.03 11.25
CA LYS A 104 3.31 10.02 12.32
C LYS A 104 3.70 11.42 11.83
N ASN A 105 4.65 11.51 10.93
CA ASN A 105 5.21 12.78 10.46
C ASN A 105 4.68 13.21 9.09
N GLY A 106 3.81 12.43 8.46
CA GLY A 106 3.25 12.74 7.14
C GLY A 106 4.30 12.79 6.04
N TRP A 107 5.30 11.92 6.07
CA TRP A 107 6.39 11.93 5.10
C TRP A 107 5.92 11.60 3.69
N SER A 108 6.36 12.40 2.72
CA SER A 108 6.29 12.04 1.30
C SER A 108 7.29 10.93 0.97
N LYS A 109 7.13 10.34 -0.22
CA LYS A 109 8.10 9.35 -0.74
C LYS A 109 9.54 9.89 -0.69
N THR A 110 9.75 11.12 -1.14
CA THR A 110 11.08 11.75 -1.17
C THR A 110 11.68 11.89 0.23
N ILE A 111 10.88 12.34 1.19
CA ILE A 111 11.34 12.47 2.58
C ILE A 111 11.64 11.09 3.17
N LEU A 112 10.78 10.12 2.95
CA LEU A 112 11.02 8.75 3.41
C LEU A 112 12.32 8.19 2.85
N ASP A 113 12.54 8.33 1.55
CA ASP A 113 13.76 7.86 0.87
C ASP A 113 15.01 8.50 1.47
N LEU A 114 14.99 9.81 1.71
CA LEU A 114 16.09 10.52 2.36
C LEU A 114 16.35 10.01 3.79
N GLN A 115 15.30 9.76 4.57
CA GLN A 115 15.45 9.26 5.94
C GLN A 115 16.00 7.83 5.98
N ILE A 116 15.62 6.99 5.02
CA ILE A 116 16.17 5.63 4.88
C ILE A 116 17.65 5.71 4.49
N GLU A 117 17.99 6.52 3.51
CA GLU A 117 19.38 6.68 3.03
C GLU A 117 20.29 7.29 4.10
N SER A 118 19.76 8.19 4.92
CA SER A 118 20.49 8.78 6.04
C SER A 118 20.55 7.88 7.28
N LYS A 119 19.98 6.67 7.20
CA LYS A 119 19.96 5.69 8.30
C LYS A 119 19.39 6.24 9.60
N LEU A 120 18.25 6.92 9.51
CA LEU A 120 17.61 7.56 10.65
C LEU A 120 17.33 6.57 11.79
N MET A 121 16.92 5.34 11.47
CA MET A 121 16.62 4.32 12.47
C MET A 121 17.85 4.01 13.34
N GLU A 122 19.00 3.80 12.71
CA GLU A 122 20.25 3.51 13.43
C GLU A 122 20.70 4.70 14.29
N ARG A 123 20.51 5.92 13.79
CA ARG A 123 20.86 7.15 14.53
C ARG A 123 19.94 7.45 15.72
N SER A 124 18.68 7.02 15.61
CA SER A 124 17.65 7.31 16.62
C SER A 124 17.54 6.25 17.71
N GLY A 125 18.31 5.18 17.61
CA GLY A 125 18.13 4.02 18.49
C GLY A 125 16.90 3.17 18.10
N LYS A 126 17.05 1.88 18.15
CA LYS A 126 16.02 0.92 17.78
C LYS A 126 14.98 0.78 18.90
N SER A 127 13.86 1.44 18.78
CA SER A 127 12.71 1.17 19.64
C SER A 127 11.44 1.13 18.81
N VAL A 128 10.90 -0.07 18.55
CA VAL A 128 9.73 -0.26 17.70
C VAL A 128 8.71 -1.17 18.37
N ASN A 129 8.35 -0.92 19.57
CA ASN A 129 7.62 -1.95 20.28
C ASN A 129 6.10 -1.79 20.27
N ASN A 130 5.55 -0.73 19.66
CA ASN A 130 4.15 -0.43 19.88
C ASN A 130 3.38 0.02 18.62
N PHE A 131 3.80 -0.41 17.44
CA PHE A 131 3.16 0.02 16.20
C PHE A 131 1.68 -0.35 16.12
N PRO A 132 1.25 -1.60 16.39
CA PRO A 132 -0.17 -1.93 16.35
C PRO A 132 -1.00 -1.16 17.35
N ALA A 133 -0.48 -0.91 18.55
CA ALA A 133 -1.19 -0.17 19.58
C ALA A 133 -1.24 1.35 19.32
N ALA A 134 -0.29 1.87 18.55
CA ALA A 134 -0.22 3.29 18.17
C ALA A 134 -1.09 3.62 16.93
N LEU A 135 -1.68 2.63 16.27
CA LEU A 135 -2.53 2.84 15.12
C LEU A 135 -3.91 3.39 15.52
N PRO A 136 -4.49 4.30 14.71
CA PRO A 136 -5.83 4.78 14.96
C PRO A 136 -6.85 3.64 14.83
N PRO A 137 -8.02 3.75 15.50
CA PRO A 137 -9.08 2.76 15.33
C PRO A 137 -9.56 2.71 13.87
N VAL A 138 -10.03 1.55 13.45
CA VAL A 138 -10.63 1.38 12.13
C VAL A 138 -11.96 2.12 12.09
N ASP A 139 -12.11 3.00 11.12
CA ASP A 139 -13.39 3.57 10.78
C ASP A 139 -14.06 2.66 9.74
N SER A 140 -14.92 1.76 10.22
CA SER A 140 -15.58 0.78 9.36
C SER A 140 -16.55 1.40 8.35
N ASP A 141 -17.14 2.53 8.67
CA ASP A 141 -18.07 3.21 7.76
C ASP A 141 -17.30 3.85 6.59
N MET A 142 -16.13 4.39 6.85
CA MET A 142 -15.26 4.94 5.83
C MET A 142 -14.71 3.85 4.88
N VAL A 143 -14.38 2.69 5.40
CA VAL A 143 -13.91 1.55 4.59
C VAL A 143 -15.01 1.04 3.67
N ASN A 144 -16.25 0.93 4.15
CA ASN A 144 -17.36 0.46 3.35
C ASN A 144 -17.76 1.44 2.23
N GLN A 145 -17.74 2.74 2.49
CA GLN A 145 -18.03 3.76 1.47
C GLN A 145 -17.01 3.74 0.34
N VAL A 146 -15.82 3.39 0.65
CA VAL A 146 -14.70 3.48 -0.25
C VAL A 146 -14.65 2.32 -1.24
N PHE A 147 -15.14 1.12 -0.90
CA PHE A 147 -15.27 0.02 -1.85
C PHE A 147 -16.28 0.30 -2.97
N ILE A 148 -17.10 1.33 -2.83
CA ILE A 148 -18.18 1.68 -3.76
C ILE A 148 -17.79 2.87 -4.66
N ASP A 149 -16.72 3.58 -4.34
CA ASP A 149 -16.33 4.78 -5.07
C ASP A 149 -15.45 4.45 -6.30
N PRO A 150 -15.93 4.69 -7.54
CA PRO A 150 -15.16 4.43 -8.75
C PRO A 150 -13.91 5.32 -8.89
N TYR A 151 -13.79 6.39 -8.15
CA TYR A 151 -12.59 7.26 -8.15
C TYR A 151 -11.35 6.59 -7.56
N LEU A 152 -11.53 5.50 -6.83
CA LEU A 152 -10.44 4.69 -6.32
C LEU A 152 -9.46 4.24 -7.38
N PHE A 153 -9.92 4.11 -8.57
CA PHE A 153 -9.20 3.46 -9.64
C PHE A 153 -8.42 4.43 -10.53
N ASP A 154 -8.73 5.73 -10.45
CA ASP A 154 -8.01 6.76 -11.20
C ASP A 154 -6.56 6.94 -10.72
N PHE A 155 -6.25 6.48 -9.51
CA PHE A 155 -4.89 6.51 -8.95
C PHE A 155 -4.01 5.34 -9.36
N LEU A 156 -4.60 4.33 -9.96
CA LEU A 156 -3.95 3.02 -10.11
C LEU A 156 -2.89 2.95 -11.21
N GLY A 157 -2.75 3.93 -12.04
CA GLY A 157 -1.79 3.81 -13.12
C GLY A 157 -1.38 5.09 -13.77
N THR A 158 -1.80 6.18 -13.26
CA THR A 158 -1.38 7.46 -13.77
C THR A 158 -0.25 8.00 -12.93
N ASP A 159 0.86 8.25 -13.56
CA ASP A 159 1.84 9.23 -13.13
C ASP A 159 1.26 10.65 -13.10
N MET A 160 -0.05 10.76 -13.15
CA MET A 160 -0.67 12.06 -13.03
C MET A 160 -0.38 12.63 -11.65
N PRO A 161 0.14 13.85 -11.60
CA PRO A 161 0.18 14.56 -10.34
C PRO A 161 -1.23 14.56 -9.78
N ARG A 162 -1.36 14.21 -8.52
CA ARG A 162 -2.61 14.44 -7.80
C ARG A 162 -3.10 15.82 -8.20
N ARG A 163 -4.24 15.90 -8.81
CA ARG A 163 -4.98 17.14 -8.68
C ARG A 163 -5.21 17.26 -7.19
N GLU A 164 -4.48 18.18 -6.59
CA GLU A 164 -4.93 18.74 -5.33
C GLU A 164 -6.39 19.07 -5.56
N VAL A 165 -7.26 18.30 -4.97
CA VAL A 165 -8.61 18.77 -4.77
C VAL A 165 -8.40 19.91 -3.83
N GLU A 166 -8.37 21.12 -4.38
CA GLU A 166 -8.55 22.30 -3.58
C GLU A 166 -9.83 22.07 -2.79
N ILE A 167 -9.63 21.77 -1.53
CA ILE A 167 -10.70 21.89 -0.57
C ILE A 167 -10.86 23.40 -0.42
N GLU A 168 -11.64 23.99 -1.29
CA GLU A 168 -12.20 25.28 -0.99
C GLU A 168 -13.12 25.09 0.20
N SER A 169 -12.59 25.50 1.30
CA SER A 169 -13.39 25.74 2.49
C SER A 169 -14.38 26.85 2.27
#